data_71cbd2c4cc0b0faa6fe7f97d0e69eac3
#
_entry.id   71cbd2c4cc0b0faa6fe7f97d0e69eac3
#
_cell.length_a   1.000
_cell.length_b   1.000
_cell.length_c   1.000
_cell.angle_alpha   90.00
_cell.angle_beta   90.00
_cell.angle_gamma   90.00
#
_symmetry.space_group_name_H-M   'P 1'
#
loop_
_entity.id
_entity.type
_entity.pdbx_description
1 polymer ?
#
loop_
_entity_poly.entity_id
_entity_poly.type
_entity_poly.pdbx_seq_one_letter_code
_entity_poly.pdbx_strand_id
1 'polypeptide(L)'
;MTTVREASFDLFRELGMTTMFGNPGSTELPMLADFPSDFRYVLGLQEGVVVGMADGFAQASGRPAMANLHTAPGVGNAMGAIFNAQANHSPVLVTAGQQARAQITLQANLTNRDAIRMPHPLVKRSYEPARAEDVPLALAHGAHLASLPPKGPTFVSIPMDDWYAEVDEADVREVVARRVDGRAAADPAAVRVLADRLDAATNPVMVAGPDIDASGAWEEGVALAERQRLPVWATPATGGGRLGFPESHPNFRGVLPPAIGPIGQTLEGHDLILVVGSSVFPYYPHIPGALLPEGAKLVAITSDPDEASRAPMGEALVADVKLTLEALLAEVGESSRQAPEPNPGPQEIPPADPLDSSTVHTALGEVFPEDGIVVLESPASTLALRNQLRLSRPGSYYFSAGGGLGFGLAASVGVQLAQPDRPVVCVLGEGSAQYAITAFWSAVAYKAPVTFLVMRNEEYAILKWFAEVEQVSGAPGLDLPALDVAAVAEGYGVNATRAKDRDEVRGALEKALASSQPELVEVPVAPGMSLF
;
A
#
# COMPACT_ATOMS: atom_id res chain seq x y z
N MET A 1 -30.54 -9.17 -26.50
CA MET A 1 -29.33 -8.34 -26.61
C MET A 1 -29.28 -7.41 -25.42
N THR A 2 -28.13 -7.18 -24.87
CA THR A 2 -27.87 -6.25 -23.76
C THR A 2 -26.88 -5.19 -24.22
N THR A 3 -26.78 -4.07 -23.56
CA THR A 3 -25.79 -3.05 -23.92
C THR A 3 -24.41 -3.39 -23.33
N VAL A 4 -23.33 -2.86 -23.91
CA VAL A 4 -21.98 -2.94 -23.37
C VAL A 4 -21.94 -2.45 -21.90
N ARG A 5 -22.69 -1.39 -21.59
CA ARG A 5 -22.81 -0.85 -20.25
C ARG A 5 -23.41 -1.87 -19.28
N GLU A 6 -24.57 -2.42 -19.58
CA GLU A 6 -25.25 -3.42 -18.73
C GLU A 6 -24.37 -4.66 -18.54
N ALA A 7 -23.81 -5.20 -19.61
CA ALA A 7 -22.88 -6.32 -19.58
C ALA A 7 -21.65 -6.05 -18.68
N SER A 8 -21.12 -4.84 -18.73
CA SER A 8 -19.96 -4.45 -17.89
C SER A 8 -20.34 -4.35 -16.41
N PHE A 9 -21.52 -3.83 -16.07
CA PHE A 9 -21.98 -3.83 -14.69
C PHE A 9 -22.27 -5.25 -14.17
N ASP A 10 -22.77 -6.16 -14.99
CA ASP A 10 -22.93 -7.57 -14.62
C ASP A 10 -21.58 -8.22 -14.34
N LEU A 11 -20.56 -7.95 -15.17
CA LEU A 11 -19.18 -8.37 -14.93
C LEU A 11 -18.66 -7.83 -13.59
N PHE A 12 -18.83 -6.54 -13.29
CA PHE A 12 -18.36 -5.96 -12.04
C PHE A 12 -19.05 -6.56 -10.81
N ARG A 13 -20.34 -6.93 -10.88
CA ARG A 13 -21.04 -7.66 -9.82
C ARG A 13 -20.38 -9.01 -9.53
N GLU A 14 -20.15 -9.79 -10.58
CA GLU A 14 -19.51 -11.11 -10.45
C GLU A 14 -18.09 -11.05 -9.92
N LEU A 15 -17.36 -9.99 -10.23
CA LEU A 15 -16.02 -9.74 -9.69
C LEU A 15 -16.02 -9.12 -8.29
N GLY A 16 -17.20 -8.80 -7.74
CA GLY A 16 -17.35 -8.13 -6.45
C GLY A 16 -16.86 -6.69 -6.44
N MET A 17 -16.78 -6.03 -7.59
CA MET A 17 -16.29 -4.66 -7.79
C MET A 17 -17.48 -3.67 -7.78
N THR A 18 -18.32 -3.72 -6.74
CA THR A 18 -19.52 -2.87 -6.63
C THR A 18 -19.25 -1.47 -6.05
N THR A 19 -18.00 -1.17 -5.70
CA THR A 19 -17.56 0.17 -5.32
C THR A 19 -16.65 0.72 -6.43
N MET A 20 -17.04 1.86 -7.00
CA MET A 20 -16.32 2.56 -8.05
C MET A 20 -15.82 3.89 -7.51
N PHE A 21 -14.53 4.13 -7.61
CA PHE A 21 -13.92 5.43 -7.32
C PHE A 21 -13.79 6.21 -8.61
N GLY A 22 -14.13 7.49 -8.63
CA GLY A 22 -14.06 8.24 -9.88
C GLY A 22 -14.07 9.75 -9.72
N ASN A 23 -13.62 10.42 -10.78
CA ASN A 23 -13.82 11.84 -11.04
C ASN A 23 -14.26 11.98 -12.51
N PRO A 24 -15.57 12.08 -12.78
CA PRO A 24 -16.08 11.98 -14.15
C PRO A 24 -15.95 13.28 -14.91
N GLY A 25 -15.74 13.17 -16.20
CA GLY A 25 -15.98 14.22 -17.16
C GLY A 25 -17.08 13.82 -18.15
N SER A 26 -17.18 14.53 -19.27
CA SER A 26 -18.23 14.30 -20.27
C SER A 26 -18.16 12.92 -20.94
N THR A 27 -16.97 12.34 -21.06
CA THR A 27 -16.75 11.05 -21.71
C THR A 27 -17.11 9.85 -20.84
N GLU A 28 -17.26 10.04 -19.53
CA GLU A 28 -17.66 9.01 -18.58
C GLU A 28 -19.18 8.98 -18.36
N LEU A 29 -19.92 10.05 -18.72
CA LEU A 29 -21.37 10.13 -18.50
C LEU A 29 -22.16 8.97 -19.12
N PRO A 30 -21.83 8.46 -20.35
CA PRO A 30 -22.54 7.32 -20.91
C PRO A 30 -22.44 6.04 -20.07
N MET A 31 -21.31 5.80 -19.44
CA MET A 31 -21.14 4.69 -18.49
C MET A 31 -21.96 4.90 -17.22
N LEU A 32 -22.04 6.12 -16.73
CA LEU A 32 -22.71 6.48 -15.47
C LEU A 32 -24.21 6.71 -15.63
N ALA A 33 -24.74 6.70 -16.86
CA ALA A 33 -26.17 6.82 -17.08
C ALA A 33 -26.94 5.65 -16.42
N ASP A 34 -28.08 5.94 -15.78
CA ASP A 34 -28.90 4.95 -15.06
C ASP A 34 -28.05 4.08 -14.10
N PHE A 35 -27.16 4.72 -13.33
CA PHE A 35 -26.20 4.05 -12.45
C PHE A 35 -26.90 3.08 -11.50
N PRO A 36 -26.51 1.79 -11.46
CA PRO A 36 -27.23 0.79 -10.71
C PRO A 36 -27.23 1.06 -9.20
N SER A 37 -28.37 0.90 -8.54
CA SER A 37 -28.56 1.21 -7.12
C SER A 37 -27.79 0.28 -6.15
N ASP A 38 -27.33 -0.87 -6.63
CA ASP A 38 -26.49 -1.82 -5.90
C ASP A 38 -25.00 -1.48 -5.98
N PHE A 39 -24.65 -0.46 -6.76
CA PHE A 39 -23.28 0.09 -6.83
C PHE A 39 -23.14 1.34 -5.98
N ARG A 40 -21.95 1.51 -5.44
CA ARG A 40 -21.52 2.73 -4.75
C ARG A 40 -20.54 3.50 -5.61
N TYR A 41 -20.86 4.74 -5.95
CA TYR A 41 -19.89 5.67 -6.59
C TYR A 41 -19.25 6.55 -5.52
N VAL A 42 -17.92 6.56 -5.45
CA VAL A 42 -17.13 7.36 -4.52
C VAL A 42 -16.37 8.42 -5.32
N LEU A 43 -16.83 9.65 -5.24
CA LEU A 43 -16.20 10.79 -5.92
C LEU A 43 -14.94 11.24 -5.18
N GLY A 44 -13.84 11.36 -5.92
CA GLY A 44 -12.66 12.12 -5.51
C GLY A 44 -12.59 13.42 -6.30
N LEU A 45 -12.26 14.55 -5.66
CA LEU A 45 -12.19 15.84 -6.34
C LEU A 45 -10.90 16.05 -7.15
N GLN A 46 -10.03 15.04 -7.18
CA GLN A 46 -8.79 15.01 -7.94
C GLN A 46 -8.42 13.54 -8.23
N GLU A 47 -7.91 13.24 -9.40
CA GLU A 47 -7.76 11.85 -9.88
C GLU A 47 -6.68 11.06 -9.14
N GLY A 48 -5.65 11.72 -8.61
CA GLY A 48 -4.69 11.07 -7.71
C GLY A 48 -5.36 10.59 -6.42
N VAL A 49 -6.33 11.35 -5.90
CA VAL A 49 -7.17 10.95 -4.76
C VAL A 49 -8.07 9.76 -5.12
N VAL A 50 -8.65 9.76 -6.33
CA VAL A 50 -9.47 8.64 -6.82
C VAL A 50 -8.68 7.34 -6.79
N VAL A 51 -7.49 7.33 -7.42
CA VAL A 51 -6.64 6.13 -7.48
C VAL A 51 -6.08 5.77 -6.11
N GLY A 52 -5.71 6.76 -5.27
CA GLY A 52 -5.25 6.52 -3.90
C GLY A 52 -6.33 5.87 -3.01
N MET A 53 -7.60 6.30 -3.12
CA MET A 53 -8.71 5.64 -2.44
C MET A 53 -8.93 4.21 -2.95
N ALA A 54 -8.86 4.00 -4.28
CA ALA A 54 -8.99 2.67 -4.87
C ALA A 54 -7.86 1.73 -4.43
N ASP A 55 -6.63 2.23 -4.34
CA ASP A 55 -5.44 1.51 -3.84
C ASP A 55 -5.66 1.06 -2.38
N GLY A 56 -5.98 1.98 -1.47
CA GLY A 56 -6.27 1.65 -0.07
C GLY A 56 -7.42 0.65 0.08
N PHE A 57 -8.50 0.83 -0.70
CA PHE A 57 -9.64 -0.09 -0.71
C PHE A 57 -9.24 -1.50 -1.19
N ALA A 58 -8.47 -1.59 -2.28
CA ALA A 58 -8.02 -2.86 -2.83
C ALA A 58 -7.12 -3.61 -1.86
N GLN A 59 -6.18 -2.91 -1.22
CA GLN A 59 -5.30 -3.50 -0.21
C GLN A 59 -6.08 -4.03 1.00
N ALA A 60 -7.00 -3.24 1.55
CA ALA A 60 -7.73 -3.59 2.77
C ALA A 60 -8.83 -4.64 2.54
N SER A 61 -9.46 -4.65 1.36
CA SER A 61 -10.48 -5.64 1.01
C SER A 61 -9.91 -6.95 0.47
N GLY A 62 -8.65 -6.95 0.01
CA GLY A 62 -8.02 -8.08 -0.70
C GLY A 62 -8.62 -8.36 -2.09
N ARG A 63 -9.49 -7.49 -2.61
CA ARG A 63 -10.22 -7.64 -3.87
C ARG A 63 -9.82 -6.54 -4.86
N PRO A 64 -10.00 -6.75 -6.17
CA PRO A 64 -9.76 -5.69 -7.14
C PRO A 64 -10.70 -4.50 -6.92
N ALA A 65 -10.19 -3.30 -7.07
CA ALA A 65 -10.93 -2.05 -7.02
C ALA A 65 -10.97 -1.39 -8.41
N MET A 66 -12.00 -0.57 -8.66
CA MET A 66 -12.13 0.17 -9.91
C MET A 66 -11.91 1.66 -9.68
N ALA A 67 -11.04 2.27 -10.50
CA ALA A 67 -10.84 3.71 -10.60
C ALA A 67 -11.22 4.20 -11.99
N ASN A 68 -12.16 5.15 -12.07
CA ASN A 68 -12.63 5.73 -13.34
C ASN A 68 -12.18 7.19 -13.45
N LEU A 69 -11.45 7.52 -14.52
CA LEU A 69 -10.77 8.78 -14.75
C LEU A 69 -11.25 9.45 -16.03
N HIS A 70 -11.05 10.79 -16.11
CA HIS A 70 -11.45 11.56 -17.28
C HIS A 70 -10.32 11.69 -18.30
N THR A 71 -10.39 10.93 -19.38
CA THR A 71 -9.48 11.01 -20.56
C THR A 71 -7.99 11.19 -20.19
N ALA A 72 -7.22 11.90 -21.02
CA ALA A 72 -5.79 12.16 -20.79
C ALA A 72 -5.52 13.04 -19.55
N PRO A 73 -6.26 14.16 -19.29
CA PRO A 73 -6.03 14.97 -18.10
C PRO A 73 -6.14 14.18 -16.80
N GLY A 74 -7.19 13.36 -16.66
CA GLY A 74 -7.39 12.57 -15.46
C GLY A 74 -6.33 11.48 -15.27
N VAL A 75 -5.95 10.80 -16.34
CA VAL A 75 -4.84 9.82 -16.31
C VAL A 75 -3.53 10.52 -15.91
N GLY A 76 -3.24 11.69 -16.50
CA GLY A 76 -2.05 12.48 -16.17
C GLY A 76 -1.99 12.88 -14.69
N ASN A 77 -3.10 13.38 -14.15
CA ASN A 77 -3.21 13.75 -12.74
C ASN A 77 -3.04 12.55 -11.79
N ALA A 78 -3.38 11.34 -12.22
CA ALA A 78 -3.34 10.13 -11.41
C ALA A 78 -1.99 9.38 -11.46
N MET A 79 -1.03 9.78 -12.31
CA MET A 79 0.19 8.99 -12.56
C MET A 79 0.99 8.67 -11.29
N GLY A 80 1.11 9.62 -10.36
CA GLY A 80 1.79 9.39 -9.08
C GLY A 80 1.07 8.35 -8.21
N ALA A 81 -0.26 8.36 -8.18
CA ALA A 81 -1.05 7.38 -7.46
C ALA A 81 -1.05 6.00 -8.14
N ILE A 82 -1.02 5.94 -9.47
CA ILE A 82 -0.84 4.69 -10.22
C ILE A 82 0.54 4.07 -9.93
N PHE A 83 1.59 4.89 -9.81
CA PHE A 83 2.92 4.44 -9.38
C PHE A 83 2.88 3.83 -7.97
N ASN A 84 2.20 4.47 -7.02
CA ASN A 84 2.03 3.91 -5.67
C ASN A 84 1.28 2.58 -5.70
N ALA A 85 0.17 2.49 -6.45
CA ALA A 85 -0.61 1.26 -6.59
C ALA A 85 0.21 0.11 -7.22
N GLN A 86 1.11 0.42 -8.18
CA GLN A 86 2.06 -0.55 -8.74
C GLN A 86 3.02 -1.07 -7.67
N ALA A 87 3.67 -0.16 -6.94
CA ALA A 87 4.64 -0.51 -5.90
C ALA A 87 4.01 -1.25 -4.71
N ASN A 88 2.73 -0.96 -4.41
CA ASN A 88 1.94 -1.64 -3.38
C ASN A 88 1.40 -3.00 -3.82
N HIS A 89 1.62 -3.42 -5.05
CA HIS A 89 1.00 -4.60 -5.66
C HIS A 89 -0.53 -4.60 -5.52
N SER A 90 -1.15 -3.43 -5.70
CA SER A 90 -2.59 -3.27 -5.53
C SER A 90 -3.35 -3.61 -6.81
N PRO A 91 -4.35 -4.51 -6.75
CA PRO A 91 -5.14 -4.88 -7.91
C PRO A 91 -6.16 -3.78 -8.23
N VAL A 92 -5.76 -2.77 -9.00
CA VAL A 92 -6.63 -1.67 -9.41
C VAL A 92 -6.89 -1.74 -10.91
N LEU A 93 -8.17 -1.86 -11.30
CA LEU A 93 -8.60 -1.66 -12.67
C LEU A 93 -8.85 -0.16 -12.88
N VAL A 94 -7.94 0.50 -13.58
CA VAL A 94 -8.08 1.89 -13.97
C VAL A 94 -8.77 1.95 -15.33
N THR A 95 -9.84 2.72 -15.43
CA THR A 95 -10.51 3.03 -16.71
C THR A 95 -10.48 4.52 -16.97
N ALA A 96 -10.45 4.90 -18.24
CA ALA A 96 -10.66 6.29 -18.63
C ALA A 96 -11.53 6.36 -19.88
N GLY A 97 -12.38 7.38 -19.96
CA GLY A 97 -13.13 7.66 -21.17
C GLY A 97 -12.21 8.10 -22.31
N GLN A 98 -12.71 7.92 -23.51
CA GLN A 98 -12.12 8.38 -24.77
C GLN A 98 -13.22 9.08 -25.56
N GLN A 99 -12.86 9.92 -26.51
CA GLN A 99 -13.81 10.50 -27.46
C GLN A 99 -14.53 9.42 -28.26
N ALA A 100 -15.72 9.77 -28.76
CA ALA A 100 -16.49 8.90 -29.65
C ALA A 100 -15.61 8.46 -30.83
N ARG A 101 -15.74 7.22 -31.27
CA ARG A 101 -14.90 6.59 -32.29
C ARG A 101 -14.77 7.45 -33.56
N ALA A 102 -15.88 8.05 -34.03
CA ALA A 102 -15.89 8.93 -35.17
C ALA A 102 -15.03 10.21 -35.00
N GLN A 103 -14.75 10.62 -33.78
CA GLN A 103 -14.04 11.85 -33.44
C GLN A 103 -12.56 11.61 -33.07
N ILE A 104 -12.15 10.40 -32.78
CA ILE A 104 -10.76 10.06 -32.37
C ILE A 104 -9.79 10.44 -33.52
N THR A 105 -10.07 10.03 -34.74
CA THR A 105 -9.21 10.33 -35.91
C THR A 105 -9.14 11.84 -36.21
N LEU A 106 -10.21 12.58 -35.90
CA LEU A 106 -10.26 14.04 -36.06
C LEU A 106 -9.50 14.77 -34.93
N GLN A 107 -9.04 14.05 -33.94
CA GLN A 107 -8.43 14.62 -32.73
C GLN A 107 -9.28 15.74 -32.11
N ALA A 108 -10.59 15.47 -31.98
CA ALA A 108 -11.50 16.38 -31.33
C ALA A 108 -11.04 16.68 -29.91
N ASN A 109 -11.56 17.76 -29.32
CA ASN A 109 -11.19 18.15 -27.95
C ASN A 109 -11.35 16.98 -26.97
N LEU A 110 -10.41 16.83 -26.04
CA LEU A 110 -10.32 15.74 -25.05
C LEU A 110 -9.99 14.35 -25.63
N THR A 111 -9.66 14.23 -26.92
CA THR A 111 -9.12 12.96 -27.46
C THR A 111 -7.78 12.63 -26.78
N ASN A 112 -7.67 11.44 -26.21
CA ASN A 112 -6.38 10.89 -25.77
C ASN A 112 -5.71 10.18 -26.94
N ARG A 113 -4.72 10.83 -27.58
CA ARG A 113 -4.09 10.37 -28.83
C ARG A 113 -3.34 9.05 -28.69
N ASP A 114 -2.72 8.85 -27.55
CA ASP A 114 -1.90 7.67 -27.20
C ASP A 114 -2.37 7.06 -25.89
N ALA A 115 -3.69 6.83 -25.76
CA ALA A 115 -4.33 6.41 -24.52
C ALA A 115 -3.62 5.23 -23.83
N ILE A 116 -3.27 4.22 -24.64
CA ILE A 116 -2.63 3.00 -24.12
C ILE A 116 -1.17 3.21 -23.69
N ARG A 117 -0.50 4.28 -24.14
CA ARG A 117 0.89 4.55 -23.77
C ARG A 117 1.02 5.40 -22.51
N MET A 118 0.04 6.25 -22.25
CA MET A 118 0.10 7.24 -21.19
C MET A 118 0.39 6.63 -19.82
N PRO A 119 -0.26 5.55 -19.37
CA PRO A 119 0.02 4.96 -18.05
C PRO A 119 1.26 4.06 -18.01
N HIS A 120 1.91 3.77 -19.13
CA HIS A 120 3.16 3.00 -19.14
C HIS A 120 4.35 3.78 -18.55
N PRO A 121 5.28 3.10 -17.87
CA PRO A 121 5.33 1.66 -17.59
C PRO A 121 4.64 1.24 -16.26
N LEU A 122 3.77 2.08 -15.70
CA LEU A 122 3.23 1.95 -14.34
C LEU A 122 2.05 0.98 -14.22
N VAL A 123 1.60 0.40 -15.33
CA VAL A 123 0.51 -0.58 -15.34
C VAL A 123 0.96 -1.89 -15.96
N LYS A 124 0.44 -3.00 -15.45
CA LYS A 124 0.74 -4.36 -15.98
C LYS A 124 0.32 -4.51 -17.45
N ARG A 125 -0.78 -3.86 -17.82
CA ARG A 125 -1.30 -3.82 -19.18
C ARG A 125 -2.16 -2.58 -19.38
N SER A 126 -2.06 -2.02 -20.59
CA SER A 126 -2.88 -0.93 -21.08
C SER A 126 -3.58 -1.36 -22.36
N TYR A 127 -4.87 -1.07 -22.49
CA TYR A 127 -5.67 -1.54 -23.60
C TYR A 127 -6.75 -0.52 -24.00
N GLU A 128 -7.02 -0.41 -25.31
CA GLU A 128 -8.21 0.25 -25.87
C GLU A 128 -8.85 -0.75 -26.84
N PRO A 129 -10.10 -1.19 -26.61
CA PRO A 129 -10.77 -2.19 -27.43
C PRO A 129 -10.94 -1.74 -28.88
N ALA A 130 -10.67 -2.62 -29.83
CA ALA A 130 -10.82 -2.31 -31.25
C ALA A 130 -12.28 -2.10 -31.66
N ARG A 131 -13.21 -2.78 -30.98
CA ARG A 131 -14.67 -2.71 -31.21
C ARG A 131 -15.37 -2.51 -29.87
N ALA A 132 -16.57 -1.94 -29.93
CA ALA A 132 -17.39 -1.72 -28.74
C ALA A 132 -17.76 -3.05 -28.03
N GLU A 133 -18.06 -4.09 -28.79
CA GLU A 133 -18.46 -5.40 -28.27
C GLU A 133 -17.34 -6.09 -27.47
N ASP A 134 -16.07 -5.69 -27.68
CA ASP A 134 -14.93 -6.24 -26.97
C ASP A 134 -14.71 -5.59 -25.58
N VAL A 135 -15.44 -4.53 -25.23
CA VAL A 135 -15.26 -3.80 -23.95
C VAL A 135 -15.45 -4.70 -22.72
N PRO A 136 -16.52 -5.53 -22.59
CA PRO A 136 -16.67 -6.42 -21.43
C PRO A 136 -15.50 -7.39 -21.29
N LEU A 137 -15.00 -7.95 -22.39
CA LEU A 137 -13.84 -8.85 -22.37
C LEU A 137 -12.55 -8.12 -21.96
N ALA A 138 -12.34 -6.89 -22.43
CA ALA A 138 -11.17 -6.08 -22.05
C ALA A 138 -11.17 -5.73 -20.56
N LEU A 139 -12.34 -5.39 -20.01
CA LEU A 139 -12.52 -5.13 -18.57
C LEU A 139 -12.28 -6.39 -17.73
N ALA A 140 -12.84 -7.55 -18.15
CA ALA A 140 -12.58 -8.84 -17.49
C ALA A 140 -11.09 -9.19 -17.51
N HIS A 141 -10.42 -9.04 -18.66
CA HIS A 141 -8.99 -9.28 -18.79
C HIS A 141 -8.18 -8.34 -17.88
N GLY A 142 -8.52 -7.04 -17.85
CA GLY A 142 -7.88 -6.06 -16.98
C GLY A 142 -8.02 -6.43 -15.50
N ALA A 143 -9.23 -6.74 -15.03
CA ALA A 143 -9.49 -7.12 -13.63
C ALA A 143 -8.79 -8.41 -13.21
N HIS A 144 -8.84 -9.45 -14.05
CA HIS A 144 -8.12 -10.70 -13.78
C HIS A 144 -6.61 -10.48 -13.73
N LEU A 145 -6.03 -9.78 -14.72
CA LEU A 145 -4.59 -9.53 -14.76
C LEU A 145 -4.13 -8.65 -13.59
N ALA A 146 -4.93 -7.68 -13.15
CA ALA A 146 -4.63 -6.88 -11.97
C ALA A 146 -4.53 -7.77 -10.71
N SER A 147 -5.35 -8.81 -10.62
CA SER A 147 -5.44 -9.71 -9.46
C SER A 147 -4.41 -10.85 -9.46
N LEU A 148 -3.80 -11.16 -10.61
CA LEU A 148 -2.78 -12.20 -10.71
C LEU A 148 -1.44 -11.74 -10.14
N PRO A 149 -0.71 -12.58 -9.38
CA PRO A 149 0.63 -12.24 -8.89
C PRO A 149 1.67 -12.02 -10.02
N PRO A 150 2.61 -11.08 -9.86
CA PRO A 150 2.53 -10.00 -8.89
C PRO A 150 1.32 -9.11 -9.21
N LYS A 151 0.48 -8.83 -8.20
CA LYS A 151 -0.71 -7.96 -8.39
C LYS A 151 -0.28 -6.56 -8.79
N GLY A 152 -1.18 -5.79 -9.40
CA GLY A 152 -0.86 -4.41 -9.79
C GLY A 152 -1.90 -3.79 -10.71
N PRO A 153 -1.83 -2.47 -10.95
CA PRO A 153 -2.82 -1.77 -11.74
C PRO A 153 -2.81 -2.20 -13.22
N THR A 154 -3.99 -2.14 -13.84
CA THR A 154 -4.21 -2.27 -15.29
C THR A 154 -5.01 -1.10 -15.78
N PHE A 155 -4.99 -0.82 -17.08
CA PHE A 155 -5.66 0.32 -17.67
C PHE A 155 -6.48 -0.07 -18.91
N VAL A 156 -7.73 0.46 -18.99
CA VAL A 156 -8.59 0.32 -20.17
C VAL A 156 -9.14 1.70 -20.56
N SER A 157 -8.83 2.14 -21.80
CA SER A 157 -9.43 3.32 -22.42
C SER A 157 -10.68 2.90 -23.18
N ILE A 158 -11.80 3.62 -22.99
CA ILE A 158 -13.10 3.23 -23.55
C ILE A 158 -13.76 4.42 -24.25
N PRO A 159 -13.96 4.34 -25.59
CA PRO A 159 -14.71 5.35 -26.31
C PRO A 159 -16.12 5.53 -25.75
N MET A 160 -16.54 6.80 -25.61
CA MET A 160 -17.79 7.14 -24.93
C MET A 160 -19.05 6.59 -25.59
N ASP A 161 -19.02 6.37 -26.90
CA ASP A 161 -20.14 5.81 -27.67
C ASP A 161 -20.24 4.29 -27.59
N ASP A 162 -19.18 3.59 -27.15
CA ASP A 162 -19.18 2.14 -27.02
C ASP A 162 -20.18 1.65 -25.96
N TRP A 163 -20.46 2.43 -24.93
CA TRP A 163 -21.37 2.05 -23.85
C TRP A 163 -22.81 1.79 -24.29
N TYR A 164 -23.20 2.35 -25.45
CA TYR A 164 -24.53 2.18 -26.02
C TYR A 164 -24.63 1.03 -27.03
N ALA A 165 -23.49 0.46 -27.44
CA ALA A 165 -23.50 -0.66 -28.38
C ALA A 165 -24.16 -1.90 -27.78
N GLU A 166 -24.81 -2.68 -28.63
CA GLU A 166 -25.44 -3.95 -28.25
C GLU A 166 -24.42 -5.09 -28.35
N VAL A 167 -24.51 -6.04 -27.39
CA VAL A 167 -23.68 -7.26 -27.35
C VAL A 167 -24.58 -8.49 -27.23
N ASP A 168 -24.05 -9.64 -27.67
CA ASP A 168 -24.75 -10.91 -27.53
C ASP A 168 -24.67 -11.36 -26.05
N GLU A 169 -25.81 -11.62 -25.44
CA GLU A 169 -25.90 -12.10 -24.05
C GLU A 169 -25.18 -13.44 -23.83
N ALA A 170 -25.10 -14.30 -24.86
CA ALA A 170 -24.41 -15.57 -24.74
C ALA A 170 -22.90 -15.38 -24.60
N ASP A 171 -22.30 -14.51 -25.43
CA ASP A 171 -20.88 -14.19 -25.38
C ASP A 171 -20.52 -13.51 -24.05
N VAL A 172 -21.35 -12.57 -23.60
CA VAL A 172 -21.16 -11.87 -22.31
C VAL A 172 -21.22 -12.84 -21.14
N ARG A 173 -22.17 -13.77 -21.14
CA ARG A 173 -22.34 -14.75 -20.05
C ARG A 173 -21.08 -15.58 -19.83
N GLU A 174 -20.41 -16.01 -20.90
CA GLU A 174 -19.16 -16.77 -20.81
C GLU A 174 -18.02 -15.91 -20.26
N VAL A 175 -17.94 -14.62 -20.65
CA VAL A 175 -16.95 -13.67 -20.12
C VAL A 175 -17.18 -13.42 -18.62
N VAL A 176 -18.41 -13.19 -18.22
CA VAL A 176 -18.80 -12.91 -16.83
C VAL A 176 -18.58 -14.12 -15.93
N ALA A 177 -18.86 -15.33 -16.40
CA ALA A 177 -18.71 -16.56 -15.64
C ALA A 177 -17.25 -16.99 -15.44
N ARG A 178 -16.29 -16.42 -16.20
CA ARG A 178 -14.90 -16.83 -16.17
C ARG A 178 -14.24 -16.55 -14.81
N ARG A 179 -13.45 -17.53 -14.34
CA ARG A 179 -12.61 -17.42 -13.15
C ARG A 179 -11.16 -17.73 -13.52
N VAL A 180 -10.21 -17.02 -12.90
CA VAL A 180 -8.77 -17.23 -13.10
C VAL A 180 -8.12 -17.30 -11.72
N ASP A 181 -7.52 -18.46 -11.41
CA ASP A 181 -6.65 -18.65 -10.25
C ASP A 181 -5.20 -18.67 -10.73
N GLY A 182 -4.34 -17.85 -10.11
CA GLY A 182 -2.95 -17.67 -10.52
C GLY A 182 -1.94 -17.97 -9.42
N ARG A 183 -2.34 -18.61 -8.32
CA ARG A 183 -1.41 -19.00 -7.25
C ARG A 183 -0.55 -20.18 -7.72
N ALA A 184 0.77 -20.02 -7.70
CA ALA A 184 1.74 -21.03 -8.11
C ALA A 184 2.51 -21.55 -6.89
N ALA A 185 2.50 -22.86 -6.68
CA ALA A 185 3.32 -23.51 -5.64
C ALA A 185 4.80 -23.58 -6.08
N ALA A 186 5.71 -23.55 -5.11
CA ALA A 186 7.13 -23.79 -5.35
C ALA A 186 7.38 -25.26 -5.74
N ASP A 187 8.49 -25.52 -6.47
CA ASP A 187 8.96 -26.88 -6.73
C ASP A 187 9.21 -27.61 -5.40
N PRO A 188 8.57 -28.78 -5.17
CA PRO A 188 8.75 -29.55 -3.93
C PRO A 188 10.21 -29.94 -3.67
N ALA A 189 11.03 -30.14 -4.70
CA ALA A 189 12.44 -30.44 -4.53
C ALA A 189 13.21 -29.23 -3.99
N ALA A 190 12.90 -28.03 -4.49
CA ALA A 190 13.50 -26.79 -4.00
C ALA A 190 13.06 -26.47 -2.56
N VAL A 191 11.79 -26.76 -2.21
CA VAL A 191 11.28 -26.62 -0.83
C VAL A 191 12.05 -27.53 0.13
N ARG A 192 12.26 -28.81 -0.21
CA ARG A 192 13.06 -29.75 0.62
C ARG A 192 14.49 -29.27 0.81
N VAL A 193 15.14 -28.78 -0.26
CA VAL A 193 16.51 -28.23 -0.15
C VAL A 193 16.54 -27.04 0.80
N LEU A 194 15.53 -26.17 0.78
CA LEU A 194 15.43 -25.03 1.71
C LEU A 194 15.18 -25.51 3.16
N ALA A 195 14.31 -26.52 3.34
CA ALA A 195 14.06 -27.13 4.65
C ALA A 195 15.33 -27.72 5.25
N ASP A 196 16.08 -28.53 4.48
CA ASP A 196 17.36 -29.11 4.91
C ASP A 196 18.38 -28.01 5.32
N ARG A 197 18.41 -26.89 4.58
CA ARG A 197 19.29 -25.75 4.92
C ARG A 197 18.87 -25.06 6.22
N LEU A 198 17.55 -24.88 6.45
CA LEU A 198 17.03 -24.30 7.69
C LEU A 198 17.33 -25.19 8.89
N ASP A 199 17.14 -26.51 8.76
CA ASP A 199 17.42 -27.47 9.83
C ASP A 199 18.92 -27.54 10.15
N ALA A 200 19.79 -27.41 9.15
CA ALA A 200 21.25 -27.45 9.30
C ALA A 200 21.87 -26.11 9.74
N ALA A 201 21.19 -24.99 9.55
CA ALA A 201 21.71 -23.66 9.91
C ALA A 201 21.93 -23.54 11.41
N THR A 202 22.99 -22.87 11.83
CA THR A 202 23.32 -22.66 13.24
C THR A 202 22.75 -21.38 13.80
N ASN A 203 22.65 -20.32 12.98
CA ASN A 203 22.12 -19.02 13.37
C ASN A 203 21.28 -18.40 12.23
N PRO A 204 20.18 -19.03 11.81
CA PRO A 204 19.33 -18.46 10.76
C PRO A 204 18.51 -17.26 11.26
N VAL A 205 18.10 -16.40 10.31
CA VAL A 205 17.21 -15.25 10.56
C VAL A 205 16.14 -15.15 9.47
N MET A 206 14.94 -14.70 9.82
CA MET A 206 13.88 -14.38 8.85
C MET A 206 13.74 -12.86 8.70
N VAL A 207 13.61 -12.42 7.45
CA VAL A 207 13.18 -11.06 7.10
C VAL A 207 11.78 -11.15 6.53
N ALA A 208 10.81 -10.64 7.27
CA ALA A 208 9.40 -10.72 6.94
C ALA A 208 8.96 -9.49 6.14
N GLY A 209 8.38 -9.73 4.97
CA GLY A 209 7.91 -8.71 4.04
C GLY A 209 6.39 -8.64 3.87
N PRO A 210 5.91 -7.66 3.11
CA PRO A 210 4.48 -7.34 2.97
C PRO A 210 3.64 -8.47 2.38
N ASP A 211 4.22 -9.33 1.54
CA ASP A 211 3.46 -10.40 0.88
C ASP A 211 3.04 -11.53 1.84
N ILE A 212 3.63 -11.62 3.04
CA ILE A 212 3.13 -12.54 4.08
C ILE A 212 1.68 -12.17 4.44
N ASP A 213 1.41 -10.88 4.70
CA ASP A 213 0.05 -10.38 4.96
C ASP A 213 -0.81 -10.42 3.69
N ALA A 214 -0.29 -9.93 2.56
CA ALA A 214 -1.04 -9.83 1.30
C ALA A 214 -1.47 -11.18 0.71
N SER A 215 -0.74 -12.27 0.98
CA SER A 215 -1.09 -13.65 0.57
C SER A 215 -1.92 -14.40 1.62
N GLY A 216 -2.12 -13.83 2.81
CA GLY A 216 -2.78 -14.47 3.94
C GLY A 216 -1.92 -15.55 4.61
N ALA A 217 -0.59 -15.40 4.61
CA ALA A 217 0.39 -16.34 5.18
C ALA A 217 0.83 -15.97 6.61
N TRP A 218 0.02 -15.19 7.33
CA TRP A 218 0.38 -14.66 8.64
C TRP A 218 0.66 -15.76 9.67
N GLU A 219 -0.24 -16.73 9.78
CA GLU A 219 -0.12 -17.83 10.71
C GLU A 219 1.06 -18.76 10.36
N GLU A 220 1.26 -19.01 9.07
CA GLU A 220 2.37 -19.84 8.58
C GLU A 220 3.73 -19.16 8.82
N GLY A 221 3.80 -17.83 8.66
CA GLY A 221 5.00 -17.04 8.97
C GLY A 221 5.37 -17.12 10.46
N VAL A 222 4.39 -16.98 11.35
CA VAL A 222 4.57 -17.12 12.80
C VAL A 222 4.99 -18.56 13.15
N ALA A 223 4.27 -19.56 12.64
CA ALA A 223 4.55 -20.98 12.90
C ALA A 223 5.96 -21.38 12.46
N LEU A 224 6.43 -20.89 11.30
CA LEU A 224 7.80 -21.15 10.85
C LEU A 224 8.84 -20.53 11.79
N ALA A 225 8.62 -19.26 12.17
CA ALA A 225 9.51 -18.56 13.08
C ALA A 225 9.61 -19.23 14.46
N GLU A 226 8.50 -19.73 14.99
CA GLU A 226 8.46 -20.45 16.26
C GLU A 226 9.14 -21.82 16.15
N ARG A 227 8.73 -22.65 15.18
CA ARG A 227 9.27 -24.01 14.96
C ARG A 227 10.77 -24.01 14.74
N GLN A 228 11.25 -23.06 13.95
CA GLN A 228 12.66 -22.93 13.63
C GLN A 228 13.43 -21.98 14.56
N ARG A 229 12.77 -21.42 15.57
CA ARG A 229 13.36 -20.47 16.55
C ARG A 229 14.10 -19.33 15.86
N LEU A 230 13.47 -18.73 14.83
CA LEU A 230 14.06 -17.66 14.06
C LEU A 230 13.88 -16.30 14.75
N PRO A 231 14.92 -15.49 14.93
CA PRO A 231 14.72 -14.06 15.07
C PRO A 231 14.12 -13.49 13.78
N VAL A 232 13.20 -12.51 13.91
CA VAL A 232 12.45 -11.97 12.77
C VAL A 232 12.63 -10.47 12.69
N TRP A 233 13.13 -9.97 11.59
CA TRP A 233 13.16 -8.57 11.24
C TRP A 233 12.06 -8.26 10.22
N ALA A 234 11.40 -7.11 10.34
CA ALA A 234 10.63 -6.57 9.22
C ALA A 234 11.57 -6.06 8.14
N THR A 235 11.17 -6.21 6.86
CA THR A 235 11.87 -5.60 5.73
C THR A 235 12.02 -4.08 5.95
N PRO A 236 13.03 -3.41 5.34
CA PRO A 236 13.19 -1.97 5.49
C PRO A 236 11.90 -1.20 5.20
N ALA A 237 11.59 -0.21 6.03
CA ALA A 237 10.33 0.54 5.98
C ALA A 237 10.02 1.15 4.60
N THR A 238 11.05 1.49 3.83
CA THR A 238 10.93 2.01 2.46
C THR A 238 10.49 0.97 1.42
N GLY A 239 10.42 -0.30 1.79
CA GLY A 239 9.97 -1.40 0.89
C GLY A 239 8.80 -2.20 1.43
N GLY A 240 8.32 -1.87 2.64
CA GLY A 240 7.23 -2.59 3.28
C GLY A 240 5.94 -1.79 3.30
N GLY A 241 5.10 -1.95 2.29
CA GLY A 241 3.76 -1.34 2.27
C GLY A 241 2.80 -1.90 3.33
N ARG A 242 3.12 -3.06 3.92
CA ARG A 242 2.29 -3.79 4.90
C ARG A 242 3.17 -4.45 5.95
N LEU A 243 2.58 -4.89 7.07
CA LEU A 243 3.29 -5.75 8.03
C LEU A 243 3.48 -7.16 7.44
N GLY A 244 4.62 -7.78 7.76
CA GLY A 244 4.86 -9.18 7.45
C GLY A 244 4.86 -10.09 8.68
N PHE A 245 4.83 -9.52 9.89
CA PHE A 245 4.94 -10.28 11.13
C PHE A 245 4.40 -9.48 12.31
N PRO A 246 3.83 -10.13 13.37
CA PRO A 246 3.37 -9.41 14.55
C PRO A 246 4.53 -8.77 15.32
N GLU A 247 4.48 -7.44 15.50
CA GLU A 247 5.57 -6.68 16.13
C GLU A 247 5.66 -6.87 17.65
N SER A 248 4.59 -7.37 18.27
CA SER A 248 4.60 -7.77 19.70
C SER A 248 5.14 -9.18 19.94
N HIS A 249 5.38 -9.97 18.89
CA HIS A 249 5.84 -11.36 19.03
C HIS A 249 7.24 -11.42 19.67
N PRO A 250 7.52 -12.41 20.57
CA PRO A 250 8.83 -12.56 21.21
C PRO A 250 10.01 -12.68 20.25
N ASN A 251 9.81 -13.26 19.06
CA ASN A 251 10.85 -13.40 18.06
C ASN A 251 11.11 -12.13 17.24
N PHE A 252 10.26 -11.10 17.30
CA PHE A 252 10.42 -9.87 16.53
C PHE A 252 11.60 -9.04 17.05
N ARG A 253 12.42 -8.48 16.12
CA ARG A 253 13.63 -7.72 16.45
C ARG A 253 13.55 -6.24 16.09
N GLY A 254 12.59 -5.86 15.27
CA GLY A 254 12.44 -4.50 14.76
C GLY A 254 12.36 -4.44 13.25
N VAL A 255 12.54 -3.24 12.71
CA VAL A 255 12.56 -2.97 11.27
C VAL A 255 14.02 -2.86 10.83
N LEU A 256 14.40 -3.54 9.76
CA LEU A 256 15.74 -3.41 9.20
C LEU A 256 16.02 -1.97 8.77
N PRO A 257 17.23 -1.45 8.99
CA PRO A 257 17.63 -0.15 8.46
C PRO A 257 17.59 -0.17 6.92
N PRO A 258 17.34 0.98 6.25
CA PRO A 258 17.05 0.96 4.82
C PRO A 258 18.29 0.99 3.89
N ALA A 259 19.51 0.83 4.39
CA ALA A 259 20.73 1.00 3.61
C ALA A 259 21.65 -0.23 3.65
N ILE A 260 22.45 -0.45 2.59
CA ILE A 260 23.29 -1.65 2.39
C ILE A 260 24.21 -1.92 3.61
N GLY A 261 25.03 -0.96 3.97
CA GLY A 261 25.97 -1.12 5.10
C GLY A 261 25.28 -1.42 6.43
N PRO A 262 24.31 -0.61 6.87
CA PRO A 262 23.53 -0.87 8.07
C PRO A 262 22.78 -2.19 8.08
N ILE A 263 22.21 -2.64 6.95
CA ILE A 263 21.58 -3.98 6.86
C ILE A 263 22.63 -5.07 7.10
N GLY A 264 23.79 -4.99 6.43
CA GLY A 264 24.87 -5.95 6.58
C GLY A 264 25.36 -6.06 8.03
N GLN A 265 25.47 -4.92 8.72
CA GLN A 265 25.84 -4.88 10.16
C GLN A 265 24.75 -5.49 11.05
N THR A 266 23.48 -5.18 10.80
CA THR A 266 22.35 -5.73 11.57
C THR A 266 22.23 -7.26 11.43
N LEU A 267 22.56 -7.78 10.25
CA LEU A 267 22.49 -9.22 9.95
C LEU A 267 23.81 -9.95 10.18
N GLU A 268 24.83 -9.29 10.76
CA GLU A 268 26.12 -9.91 11.04
C GLU A 268 26.00 -11.13 11.95
N GLY A 269 26.78 -12.17 11.67
CA GLY A 269 26.80 -13.42 12.43
C GLY A 269 25.70 -14.43 12.07
N HIS A 270 24.72 -14.07 11.25
CA HIS A 270 23.73 -15.02 10.72
C HIS A 270 24.33 -15.82 9.54
N ASP A 271 24.13 -17.14 9.54
CA ASP A 271 24.63 -18.05 8.50
C ASP A 271 23.60 -18.30 7.37
N LEU A 272 22.30 -18.10 7.66
CA LEU A 272 21.23 -18.19 6.67
C LEU A 272 20.20 -17.06 6.87
N ILE A 273 19.99 -16.27 5.83
CA ILE A 273 19.01 -15.19 5.79
C ILE A 273 17.84 -15.62 4.90
N LEU A 274 16.67 -15.83 5.49
CA LEU A 274 15.44 -16.16 4.77
C LEU A 274 14.59 -14.91 4.60
N VAL A 275 14.49 -14.39 3.36
CA VAL A 275 13.63 -13.25 3.03
C VAL A 275 12.30 -13.77 2.51
N VAL A 276 11.20 -13.41 3.16
CA VAL A 276 9.87 -13.94 2.83
C VAL A 276 8.93 -12.81 2.44
N GLY A 277 8.46 -12.83 1.20
CA GLY A 277 7.44 -11.90 0.70
C GLY A 277 7.91 -10.46 0.60
N SER A 278 9.15 -10.24 0.18
CA SER A 278 9.73 -8.93 -0.08
C SER A 278 10.85 -9.04 -1.12
N SER A 279 11.14 -7.93 -1.79
CA SER A 279 12.39 -7.79 -2.55
C SER A 279 13.63 -7.87 -1.65
N VAL A 280 14.78 -8.24 -2.21
CA VAL A 280 16.09 -8.33 -1.54
C VAL A 280 16.99 -7.19 -2.00
N PHE A 281 17.20 -6.13 -1.30
CA PHE A 281 16.36 -5.37 -0.36
C PHE A 281 16.06 -4.01 -1.01
N PRO A 282 15.03 -3.26 -0.61
CA PRO A 282 14.82 -1.91 -1.11
C PRO A 282 15.78 -0.95 -0.41
N TYR A 283 16.96 -0.75 -1.00
CA TYR A 283 18.00 0.12 -0.44
C TYR A 283 17.71 1.58 -0.73
N TYR A 284 17.63 2.39 0.32
CA TYR A 284 17.52 3.85 0.24
C TYR A 284 17.75 4.51 1.61
N PRO A 285 18.75 5.38 1.83
CA PRO A 285 19.73 5.93 0.87
C PRO A 285 20.85 4.97 0.49
N HIS A 286 21.71 5.38 -0.45
CA HIS A 286 22.90 4.63 -0.79
C HIS A 286 23.99 4.84 0.26
N ILE A 287 24.06 3.96 1.25
CA ILE A 287 25.17 3.87 2.19
C ILE A 287 25.91 2.56 1.89
N PRO A 288 27.17 2.64 1.38
CA PRO A 288 27.89 1.45 0.92
C PRO A 288 28.21 0.49 2.07
N GLY A 289 28.35 -0.79 1.70
CA GLY A 289 28.70 -1.88 2.60
C GLY A 289 28.69 -3.22 1.87
N ALA A 290 28.97 -4.29 2.58
CA ALA A 290 28.83 -5.64 2.04
C ALA A 290 27.33 -5.94 1.82
N LEU A 291 27.00 -6.53 0.66
CA LEU A 291 25.62 -6.95 0.35
C LEU A 291 25.13 -8.08 1.28
N LEU A 292 26.04 -8.97 1.67
CA LEU A 292 25.80 -10.02 2.66
C LEU A 292 26.91 -10.02 3.71
N PRO A 293 26.59 -10.38 4.98
CA PRO A 293 27.61 -10.70 5.98
C PRO A 293 28.51 -11.84 5.51
N GLU A 294 29.77 -11.85 5.99
CA GLU A 294 30.72 -12.91 5.64
C GLU A 294 30.20 -14.30 6.05
N GLY A 295 30.21 -15.25 5.13
CA GLY A 295 29.74 -16.62 5.34
C GLY A 295 28.22 -16.80 5.30
N ALA A 296 27.44 -15.75 5.26
CA ALA A 296 25.99 -15.84 5.17
C ALA A 296 25.53 -16.31 3.78
N LYS A 297 24.43 -17.08 3.75
CA LYS A 297 23.66 -17.38 2.55
C LYS A 297 22.30 -16.71 2.64
N LEU A 298 21.72 -16.36 1.48
CA LEU A 298 20.39 -15.77 1.41
C LEU A 298 19.51 -16.57 0.47
N VAL A 299 18.27 -16.83 0.91
CA VAL A 299 17.20 -17.37 0.09
C VAL A 299 15.98 -16.49 0.21
N ALA A 300 15.42 -16.07 -0.93
CA ALA A 300 14.19 -15.28 -0.98
C ALA A 300 13.00 -16.12 -1.45
N ILE A 301 11.83 -15.85 -0.90
CA ILE A 301 10.53 -16.37 -1.37
C ILE A 301 9.72 -15.16 -1.80
N THR A 302 9.38 -15.04 -3.08
CA THR A 302 8.58 -13.95 -3.64
C THR A 302 7.68 -14.46 -4.75
N SER A 303 6.53 -13.85 -4.92
CA SER A 303 5.65 -14.12 -6.07
C SER A 303 6.01 -13.29 -7.32
N ASP A 304 6.98 -12.37 -7.21
CA ASP A 304 7.40 -11.48 -8.28
C ASP A 304 8.71 -11.96 -8.94
N PRO A 305 8.66 -12.43 -10.21
CA PRO A 305 9.85 -12.86 -10.94
C PRO A 305 10.83 -11.72 -11.25
N ASP A 306 10.36 -10.46 -11.34
CA ASP A 306 11.23 -9.31 -11.53
C ASP A 306 12.03 -9.02 -10.25
N GLU A 307 11.39 -9.02 -9.08
CA GLU A 307 12.09 -8.90 -7.80
C GLU A 307 13.13 -10.00 -7.60
N ALA A 308 12.77 -11.24 -7.91
CA ALA A 308 13.69 -12.37 -7.82
C ALA A 308 14.90 -12.20 -8.74
N SER A 309 14.67 -11.78 -9.99
CA SER A 309 15.73 -11.68 -11.01
C SER A 309 16.66 -10.48 -10.82
N ARG A 310 16.17 -9.37 -10.27
CA ARG A 310 16.96 -8.16 -10.01
C ARG A 310 17.68 -8.16 -8.66
N ALA A 311 17.43 -9.15 -7.81
CA ALA A 311 18.12 -9.27 -6.52
C ALA A 311 19.64 -9.34 -6.74
N PRO A 312 20.46 -8.55 -5.99
CA PRO A 312 21.90 -8.48 -6.22
C PRO A 312 22.66 -9.69 -5.66
N MET A 313 21.99 -10.57 -4.92
CA MET A 313 22.60 -11.73 -4.23
C MET A 313 21.58 -12.76 -3.84
N GLY A 314 22.09 -13.95 -3.49
CA GLY A 314 21.28 -15.05 -2.97
C GLY A 314 20.58 -15.89 -4.05
N GLU A 315 19.68 -16.73 -3.59
CA GLU A 315 18.82 -17.60 -4.39
C GLU A 315 17.37 -17.17 -4.17
N ALA A 316 16.46 -17.46 -5.11
CA ALA A 316 15.05 -17.15 -4.96
C ALA A 316 14.15 -18.32 -5.37
N LEU A 317 13.06 -18.52 -4.63
CA LEU A 317 11.92 -19.34 -5.02
C LEU A 317 10.81 -18.39 -5.50
N VAL A 318 10.46 -18.45 -6.78
CA VAL A 318 9.37 -17.65 -7.35
C VAL A 318 8.08 -18.44 -7.23
N ALA A 319 7.29 -18.14 -6.19
CA ALA A 319 6.06 -18.85 -5.86
C ALA A 319 5.18 -18.03 -4.91
N ASP A 320 3.92 -18.47 -4.75
CA ASP A 320 3.01 -17.93 -3.74
C ASP A 320 3.58 -18.13 -2.32
N VAL A 321 3.62 -17.07 -1.54
CA VAL A 321 4.25 -17.08 -0.21
C VAL A 321 3.53 -18.05 0.72
N LYS A 322 2.19 -18.04 0.76
CA LYS A 322 1.43 -18.93 1.65
C LYS A 322 1.65 -20.40 1.31
N LEU A 323 1.45 -20.77 0.05
CA LEU A 323 1.65 -22.16 -0.39
C LEU A 323 3.08 -22.65 -0.14
N THR A 324 4.07 -21.75 -0.28
CA THR A 324 5.47 -22.11 -0.02
C THR A 324 5.75 -22.28 1.47
N LEU A 325 5.20 -21.42 2.35
CA LEU A 325 5.35 -21.57 3.79
C LEU A 325 4.62 -22.81 4.32
N GLU A 326 3.43 -23.13 3.82
CA GLU A 326 2.70 -24.37 4.14
C GLU A 326 3.54 -25.61 3.78
N ALA A 327 4.11 -25.62 2.57
CA ALA A 327 4.97 -26.71 2.11
C ALA A 327 6.27 -26.81 2.93
N LEU A 328 6.88 -25.68 3.26
CA LEU A 328 8.10 -25.63 4.08
C LEU A 328 7.85 -26.13 5.51
N LEU A 329 6.72 -25.74 6.12
CA LEU A 329 6.30 -26.22 7.44
C LEU A 329 6.08 -27.75 7.46
N ALA A 330 5.68 -28.35 6.36
CA ALA A 330 5.52 -29.80 6.26
C ALA A 330 6.86 -30.55 6.21
N GLU A 331 7.94 -29.90 5.77
CA GLU A 331 9.26 -30.52 5.59
C GLU A 331 10.25 -30.22 6.73
N VAL A 332 10.21 -29.02 7.35
CA VAL A 332 11.16 -28.65 8.43
C VAL A 332 10.90 -29.38 9.74
N GLY A 333 11.99 -29.77 10.41
CA GLY A 333 11.96 -30.35 11.75
C GLY A 333 11.70 -29.33 12.87
N GLU A 334 11.60 -29.82 14.11
CA GLU A 334 11.63 -28.97 15.31
C GLU A 334 13.06 -28.56 15.61
N SER A 335 13.30 -27.26 15.72
CA SER A 335 14.64 -26.75 15.98
C SER A 335 15.06 -26.97 17.45
N SER A 336 16.31 -27.41 17.64
CA SER A 336 16.95 -27.50 18.96
C SER A 336 17.79 -26.26 19.32
N ARG A 337 17.84 -25.25 18.44
CA ARG A 337 18.56 -23.99 18.69
C ARG A 337 18.02 -23.27 19.94
N GLN A 338 18.83 -22.42 20.52
CA GLN A 338 18.36 -21.54 21.59
C GLN A 338 17.27 -20.62 21.04
N ALA A 339 16.20 -20.38 21.80
CA ALA A 339 15.20 -19.39 21.43
C ALA A 339 15.83 -18.00 21.35
N PRO A 340 15.41 -17.16 20.40
CA PRO A 340 15.85 -15.77 20.39
C PRO A 340 15.53 -15.05 21.70
N GLU A 341 16.37 -14.06 22.07
CA GLU A 341 16.07 -13.19 23.21
C GLU A 341 14.68 -12.57 23.02
N PRO A 342 13.85 -12.49 24.06
CA PRO A 342 12.51 -11.92 23.95
C PRO A 342 12.54 -10.46 23.48
N ASN A 343 11.59 -10.09 22.62
CA ASN A 343 11.37 -8.69 22.23
C ASN A 343 11.09 -7.83 23.48
N PRO A 344 11.87 -6.76 23.74
CA PRO A 344 11.70 -5.93 24.93
C PRO A 344 10.40 -5.11 24.95
N GLY A 345 9.65 -5.08 23.83
CA GLY A 345 8.46 -4.25 23.70
C GLY A 345 8.77 -2.76 23.47
N PRO A 346 7.74 -1.89 23.52
CA PRO A 346 7.93 -0.44 23.43
C PRO A 346 8.79 0.07 24.59
N GLN A 347 9.66 1.03 24.30
CA GLN A 347 10.47 1.69 25.32
C GLN A 347 9.67 2.82 25.98
N GLU A 348 9.79 2.97 27.29
CA GLU A 348 9.32 4.17 27.98
C GLU A 348 10.19 5.36 27.55
N ILE A 349 9.55 6.37 26.98
CA ILE A 349 10.22 7.61 26.55
C ILE A 349 9.69 8.75 27.40
N PRO A 350 10.55 9.51 28.08
CA PRO A 350 10.14 10.72 28.78
C PRO A 350 9.50 11.72 27.80
N PRO A 351 8.41 12.39 28.17
CA PRO A 351 7.81 13.41 27.31
C PRO A 351 8.80 14.50 26.97
N ALA A 352 8.91 14.84 25.69
CA ALA A 352 9.74 15.94 25.20
C ALA A 352 8.93 17.27 25.21
N ASP A 353 9.63 18.38 25.45
CA ASP A 353 9.11 19.74 25.32
C ASP A 353 10.16 20.60 24.59
N PRO A 354 9.90 21.04 23.33
CA PRO A 354 8.68 20.80 22.53
C PRO A 354 8.48 19.31 22.21
N LEU A 355 7.22 18.93 21.90
CA LEU A 355 6.86 17.56 21.52
C LEU A 355 7.75 17.06 20.38
N ASP A 356 8.16 15.80 20.46
CA ASP A 356 8.77 15.06 19.38
C ASP A 356 7.85 13.94 18.86
N SER A 357 8.24 13.32 17.74
CA SER A 357 7.47 12.24 17.13
C SER A 357 7.27 11.05 18.08
N SER A 358 8.27 10.72 18.89
CA SER A 358 8.22 9.59 19.81
C SER A 358 7.20 9.82 20.93
N THR A 359 7.15 11.03 21.49
CA THR A 359 6.16 11.42 22.51
C THR A 359 4.73 11.35 21.95
N VAL A 360 4.51 11.84 20.71
CA VAL A 360 3.19 11.77 20.07
C VAL A 360 2.76 10.33 19.80
N HIS A 361 3.67 9.49 19.30
CA HIS A 361 3.36 8.09 19.03
C HIS A 361 3.20 7.25 20.31
N THR A 362 3.85 7.63 21.40
CA THR A 362 3.58 7.04 22.71
C THR A 362 2.15 7.34 23.16
N ALA A 363 1.70 8.61 23.04
CA ALA A 363 0.32 8.98 23.36
C ALA A 363 -0.70 8.27 22.46
N LEU A 364 -0.39 8.07 21.15
CA LEU A 364 -1.21 7.27 20.27
C LEU A 364 -1.27 5.80 20.73
N GLY A 365 -0.13 5.19 21.10
CA GLY A 365 -0.06 3.80 21.54
C GLY A 365 -0.89 3.50 22.79
N GLU A 366 -1.08 4.49 23.68
CA GLU A 366 -1.91 4.36 24.89
C GLU A 366 -3.41 4.22 24.59
N VAL A 367 -3.88 4.75 23.47
CA VAL A 367 -5.31 4.80 23.09
C VAL A 367 -5.63 4.00 21.82
N PHE A 368 -4.61 3.47 21.14
CA PHE A 368 -4.79 2.79 19.86
C PHE A 368 -5.55 1.47 20.06
N PRO A 369 -6.66 1.25 19.33
CA PRO A 369 -7.45 0.04 19.45
C PRO A 369 -6.67 -1.19 18.96
N GLU A 370 -6.86 -2.34 19.62
CA GLU A 370 -6.19 -3.60 19.26
C GLU A 370 -6.44 -4.04 17.81
N ASP A 371 -7.64 -3.76 17.28
CA ASP A 371 -8.04 -4.03 15.90
C ASP A 371 -7.87 -2.83 14.96
N GLY A 372 -7.26 -1.75 15.45
CA GLY A 372 -7.03 -0.53 14.70
C GLY A 372 -6.14 -0.74 13.47
N ILE A 373 -6.29 0.14 12.51
CA ILE A 373 -5.50 0.17 11.28
C ILE A 373 -4.75 1.51 11.20
N VAL A 374 -3.44 1.45 10.94
CA VAL A 374 -2.63 2.63 10.63
C VAL A 374 -2.45 2.74 9.12
N VAL A 375 -2.73 3.92 8.57
CA VAL A 375 -2.28 4.32 7.23
C VAL A 375 -1.27 5.43 7.39
N LEU A 376 -0.02 5.18 6.99
CA LEU A 376 1.09 6.07 7.29
C LEU A 376 1.57 6.83 6.04
N GLU A 377 1.71 8.15 6.18
CA GLU A 377 2.46 9.00 5.26
C GLU A 377 3.16 10.14 6.02
N SER A 378 3.95 9.74 7.02
CA SER A 378 4.85 10.61 7.77
C SER A 378 6.24 9.97 7.80
N PRO A 379 7.03 10.06 6.70
CA PRO A 379 8.31 9.37 6.58
C PRO A 379 9.29 9.68 7.72
N ALA A 380 9.29 10.93 8.17
CA ALA A 380 10.16 11.38 9.28
C ALA A 380 9.85 10.73 10.63
N SER A 381 8.65 10.17 10.82
CA SER A 381 8.22 9.58 12.10
C SER A 381 7.98 8.06 12.04
N THR A 382 8.26 7.42 10.90
CA THR A 382 7.94 6.00 10.67
C THR A 382 8.55 5.08 11.72
N LEU A 383 9.83 5.22 12.04
CA LEU A 383 10.50 4.35 13.02
C LEU A 383 9.99 4.61 14.44
N ALA A 384 9.77 5.88 14.80
CA ALA A 384 9.20 6.24 16.09
C ALA A 384 7.81 5.60 16.26
N LEU A 385 6.94 5.67 15.24
CA LEU A 385 5.65 5.02 15.24
C LEU A 385 5.77 3.49 15.44
N ARG A 386 6.59 2.82 14.62
CA ARG A 386 6.76 1.36 14.66
C ARG A 386 7.34 0.88 15.99
N ASN A 387 8.21 1.67 16.61
CA ASN A 387 8.79 1.35 17.91
C ASN A 387 7.79 1.51 19.07
N GLN A 388 6.81 2.41 18.95
CA GLN A 388 5.85 2.68 20.03
C GLN A 388 4.54 1.90 19.89
N LEU A 389 4.04 1.71 18.67
CA LEU A 389 2.69 1.16 18.46
C LEU A 389 2.63 -0.36 18.49
N ARG A 390 3.65 -1.07 18.03
CA ARG A 390 3.75 -2.56 18.03
C ARG A 390 2.52 -3.26 17.45
N LEU A 391 2.24 -3.00 16.19
CA LEU A 391 1.11 -3.58 15.48
C LEU A 391 1.25 -5.10 15.32
N SER A 392 0.17 -5.86 15.57
CA SER A 392 0.25 -7.31 15.73
C SER A 392 -0.82 -8.10 14.98
N ARG A 393 -1.66 -7.43 14.20
CA ARG A 393 -2.72 -8.08 13.42
C ARG A 393 -2.50 -7.93 11.92
N PRO A 394 -2.90 -8.92 11.11
CA PRO A 394 -2.89 -8.79 9.66
C PRO A 394 -3.80 -7.64 9.22
N GLY A 395 -3.41 -6.94 8.15
CA GLY A 395 -4.14 -5.80 7.61
C GLY A 395 -4.29 -4.63 8.59
N SER A 396 -3.32 -4.43 9.50
CA SER A 396 -3.34 -3.31 10.47
C SER A 396 -2.38 -2.16 10.11
N TYR A 397 -1.66 -2.24 9.00
CA TYR A 397 -0.71 -1.22 8.58
C TYR A 397 -0.62 -1.12 7.06
N TYR A 398 -0.69 0.11 6.55
CA TYR A 398 -0.51 0.44 5.13
C TYR A 398 0.42 1.64 4.99
N PHE A 399 1.39 1.52 4.10
CA PHE A 399 2.36 2.56 3.75
C PHE A 399 2.58 2.55 2.23
N SER A 400 2.95 3.68 1.64
CA SER A 400 3.31 3.71 0.22
C SER A 400 4.66 3.06 -0.04
N ALA A 401 4.68 1.85 -0.54
CA ALA A 401 5.91 1.14 -0.89
C ALA A 401 6.73 1.88 -1.97
N GLY A 402 6.08 2.63 -2.85
CA GLY A 402 6.73 3.46 -3.87
C GLY A 402 7.31 4.77 -3.36
N GLY A 403 6.94 5.20 -2.15
CA GLY A 403 7.39 6.47 -1.56
C GLY A 403 6.81 7.73 -2.22
N GLY A 404 5.85 7.60 -3.13
CA GLY A 404 5.15 8.74 -3.73
C GLY A 404 4.18 9.39 -2.74
N LEU A 405 4.29 10.71 -2.54
CA LEU A 405 3.38 11.44 -1.67
C LEU A 405 1.97 11.55 -2.27
N GLY A 406 0.94 11.64 -1.39
CA GLY A 406 -0.48 11.66 -1.74
C GLY A 406 -1.19 10.32 -1.54
N PHE A 407 -0.50 9.32 -1.02
CA PHE A 407 -1.07 8.00 -0.70
C PHE A 407 -1.89 8.02 0.59
N GLY A 408 -1.28 8.41 1.72
CA GLY A 408 -1.84 8.14 3.05
C GLY A 408 -3.23 8.73 3.27
N LEU A 409 -3.41 10.01 2.96
CA LEU A 409 -4.70 10.69 3.14
C LEU A 409 -5.81 10.05 2.28
N ALA A 410 -5.52 9.80 1.00
CA ALA A 410 -6.49 9.20 0.09
C ALA A 410 -6.75 7.72 0.43
N ALA A 411 -5.68 6.94 0.63
CA ALA A 411 -5.78 5.51 0.92
C ALA A 411 -6.52 5.25 2.23
N SER A 412 -6.36 6.08 3.27
CA SER A 412 -7.07 5.92 4.55
C SER A 412 -8.58 5.95 4.40
N VAL A 413 -9.10 6.82 3.51
CA VAL A 413 -10.53 6.84 3.17
C VAL A 413 -10.93 5.53 2.50
N GLY A 414 -10.14 5.04 1.52
CA GLY A 414 -10.38 3.76 0.86
C GLY A 414 -10.34 2.58 1.83
N VAL A 415 -9.36 2.54 2.72
CA VAL A 415 -9.22 1.53 3.79
C VAL A 415 -10.44 1.53 4.70
N GLN A 416 -10.88 2.71 5.17
CA GLN A 416 -12.06 2.82 6.04
C GLN A 416 -13.35 2.37 5.34
N LEU A 417 -13.49 2.65 4.05
CA LEU A 417 -14.63 2.18 3.26
C LEU A 417 -14.62 0.65 3.03
N ALA A 418 -13.45 0.04 3.03
CA ALA A 418 -13.26 -1.42 2.92
C ALA A 418 -13.40 -2.15 4.25
N GLN A 419 -13.06 -1.48 5.36
CA GLN A 419 -13.05 -2.00 6.73
C GLN A 419 -13.89 -1.09 7.65
N PRO A 420 -15.23 -1.03 7.46
CA PRO A 420 -16.08 -0.06 8.14
C PRO A 420 -16.15 -0.27 9.67
N ASP A 421 -15.88 -1.47 10.14
CA ASP A 421 -15.97 -1.86 11.56
C ASP A 421 -14.64 -1.71 12.31
N ARG A 422 -13.54 -1.40 11.62
CA ARG A 422 -12.22 -1.22 12.23
C ARG A 422 -11.84 0.27 12.25
N PRO A 423 -11.37 0.80 13.39
CA PRO A 423 -10.87 2.18 13.46
C PRO A 423 -9.65 2.38 12.56
N VAL A 424 -9.62 3.46 11.77
CA VAL A 424 -8.50 3.83 10.90
C VAL A 424 -7.86 5.12 11.41
N VAL A 425 -6.58 5.07 11.69
CA VAL A 425 -5.74 6.24 12.01
C VAL A 425 -4.81 6.51 10.83
N CYS A 426 -4.95 7.69 10.23
CA CYS A 426 -4.05 8.16 9.20
C CYS A 426 -3.00 9.10 9.81
N VAL A 427 -1.73 8.68 9.83
CA VAL A 427 -0.63 9.51 10.35
C VAL A 427 0.06 10.21 9.19
N LEU A 428 0.05 11.54 9.22
CA LEU A 428 0.49 12.41 8.12
C LEU A 428 1.52 13.44 8.57
N GLY A 429 2.48 13.78 7.69
CA GLY A 429 3.14 15.07 7.74
C GLY A 429 2.28 16.16 7.09
N GLU A 430 2.39 17.41 7.53
CA GLU A 430 1.63 18.53 6.95
C GLU A 430 1.93 18.75 5.46
N GLY A 431 3.17 18.51 5.05
CA GLY A 431 3.58 18.58 3.65
C GLY A 431 2.99 17.44 2.81
N SER A 432 2.98 16.21 3.36
CA SER A 432 2.38 15.04 2.69
C SER A 432 0.88 15.22 2.46
N ALA A 433 0.17 15.80 3.41
CA ALA A 433 -1.26 16.06 3.31
C ALA A 433 -1.64 16.90 2.09
N GLN A 434 -0.75 17.81 1.63
CA GLN A 434 -1.02 18.72 0.50
C GLN A 434 -1.24 17.98 -0.82
N TYR A 435 -0.59 16.80 -0.99
CA TYR A 435 -0.66 16.04 -2.24
C TYR A 435 -2.02 15.38 -2.50
N ALA A 436 -2.81 15.16 -1.44
CA ALA A 436 -4.15 14.56 -1.52
C ALA A 436 -5.19 15.31 -0.68
N ILE A 437 -4.99 16.61 -0.43
CA ILE A 437 -5.74 17.42 0.53
C ILE A 437 -7.26 17.37 0.30
N THR A 438 -7.71 17.21 -0.94
CA THR A 438 -9.13 17.10 -1.28
C THR A 438 -9.80 15.81 -0.79
N ALA A 439 -9.01 14.79 -0.34
CA ALA A 439 -9.58 13.59 0.24
C ALA A 439 -10.31 13.83 1.57
N PHE A 440 -10.04 14.93 2.28
CA PHE A 440 -10.83 15.34 3.42
C PHE A 440 -12.31 15.50 3.05
N TRP A 441 -12.59 16.12 1.89
CA TRP A 441 -13.95 16.23 1.39
C TRP A 441 -14.58 14.85 1.17
N SER A 442 -13.85 13.90 0.55
CA SER A 442 -14.35 12.55 0.32
C SER A 442 -14.63 11.81 1.63
N ALA A 443 -13.78 11.97 2.65
CA ALA A 443 -14.01 11.38 3.97
C ALA A 443 -15.33 11.85 4.58
N VAL A 444 -15.63 13.14 4.52
CA VAL A 444 -16.88 13.74 5.01
C VAL A 444 -18.08 13.30 4.16
N ALA A 445 -17.98 13.40 2.83
CA ALA A 445 -19.08 13.10 1.91
C ALA A 445 -19.54 11.64 2.01
N TYR A 446 -18.59 10.72 2.25
CA TYR A 446 -18.88 9.28 2.33
C TYR A 446 -18.90 8.75 3.77
N LYS A 447 -18.84 9.63 4.77
CA LYS A 447 -18.90 9.30 6.19
C LYS A 447 -17.88 8.23 6.58
N ALA A 448 -16.64 8.40 6.14
CA ALA A 448 -15.53 7.55 6.50
C ALA A 448 -14.88 8.09 7.81
N PRO A 449 -15.10 7.47 8.98
CA PRO A 449 -14.69 8.01 10.27
C PRO A 449 -13.18 7.80 10.52
N VAL A 450 -12.34 8.32 9.63
CA VAL A 450 -10.89 8.29 9.77
C VAL A 450 -10.44 9.30 10.81
N THR A 451 -9.56 8.89 11.72
CA THR A 451 -8.81 9.78 12.61
C THR A 451 -7.52 10.21 11.90
N PHE A 452 -7.42 11.48 11.50
CA PHE A 452 -6.23 12.05 10.89
C PHE A 452 -5.33 12.65 11.96
N LEU A 453 -4.13 12.10 12.15
CA LEU A 453 -3.09 12.65 13.02
C LEU A 453 -2.05 13.35 12.15
N VAL A 454 -2.02 14.69 12.21
CA VAL A 454 -1.09 15.50 11.42
C VAL A 454 0.07 15.96 12.30
N MET A 455 1.27 15.53 11.94
CA MET A 455 2.54 15.90 12.57
C MET A 455 3.08 17.14 11.86
N ARG A 456 3.03 18.32 12.51
CA ARG A 456 3.46 19.59 11.90
C ARG A 456 4.81 20.03 12.45
N ASN A 457 5.85 19.92 11.63
CA ASN A 457 7.21 20.36 11.97
C ASN A 457 7.72 21.55 11.13
N GLU A 458 6.87 22.09 10.23
CA GLU A 458 7.13 23.22 9.33
C GLU A 458 8.29 22.98 8.34
N GLU A 459 8.57 21.70 8.02
CA GLU A 459 9.65 21.34 7.09
C GLU A 459 9.45 19.97 6.43
N TYR A 460 10.19 19.75 5.35
CA TYR A 460 10.44 18.41 4.83
C TYR A 460 11.64 17.78 5.55
N ALA A 461 11.47 17.36 6.82
CA ALA A 461 12.54 16.83 7.66
C ALA A 461 13.30 15.67 7.01
N ILE A 462 12.59 14.76 6.32
CA ILE A 462 13.21 13.64 5.59
C ILE A 462 14.19 14.14 4.50
N LEU A 463 13.84 15.22 3.79
CA LEU A 463 14.70 15.78 2.74
C LEU A 463 15.90 16.53 3.35
N LYS A 464 15.73 17.20 4.49
CA LYS A 464 16.86 17.81 5.22
C LYS A 464 17.83 16.74 5.72
N TRP A 465 17.31 15.64 6.25
CA TRP A 465 18.14 14.50 6.64
C TRP A 465 18.89 13.89 5.43
N PHE A 466 18.23 13.72 4.27
CA PHE A 466 18.92 13.28 3.06
C PHE A 466 20.00 14.28 2.60
N ALA A 467 19.73 15.59 2.70
CA ALA A 467 20.72 16.60 2.38
C ALA A 467 21.99 16.47 3.26
N GLU A 468 21.84 16.13 4.54
CA GLU A 468 22.97 15.83 5.43
C GLU A 468 23.73 14.57 4.99
N VAL A 469 23.02 13.47 4.69
CA VAL A 469 23.63 12.21 4.21
C VAL A 469 24.39 12.42 2.91
N GLU A 470 23.83 13.17 1.98
CA GLU A 470 24.41 13.47 0.67
C GLU A 470 25.40 14.67 0.71
N GLN A 471 25.63 15.26 1.89
CA GLN A 471 26.50 16.44 2.10
C GLN A 471 26.10 17.66 1.24
N VAL A 472 24.80 17.84 1.01
CA VAL A 472 24.22 18.97 0.29
C VAL A 472 23.86 20.07 1.29
N SER A 473 24.31 21.30 1.02
CA SER A 473 23.98 22.48 1.84
C SER A 473 23.20 23.51 1.04
N GLY A 474 22.26 24.20 1.71
CA GLY A 474 21.54 25.33 1.13
C GLY A 474 20.51 24.95 0.06
N ALA A 475 19.99 23.72 0.05
CA ALA A 475 18.92 23.30 -0.84
C ALA A 475 17.65 24.13 -0.56
N PRO A 476 17.03 24.75 -1.59
CA PRO A 476 15.82 25.56 -1.40
C PRO A 476 14.57 24.67 -1.30
N GLY A 477 13.47 25.23 -0.73
CA GLY A 477 12.16 24.58 -0.74
C GLY A 477 11.98 23.47 0.29
N LEU A 478 12.79 23.42 1.33
CA LEU A 478 12.71 22.42 2.39
C LEU A 478 11.94 22.90 3.63
N ASP A 479 11.59 24.17 3.71
CA ASP A 479 10.78 24.74 4.78
C ASP A 479 9.33 24.93 4.33
N LEU A 480 8.39 24.68 5.24
CA LEU A 480 6.94 24.73 5.01
C LEU A 480 6.25 25.67 6.02
N PRO A 481 6.63 26.95 6.09
CA PRO A 481 6.12 27.84 7.11
C PRO A 481 4.61 28.07 6.96
N ALA A 482 3.91 28.12 8.10
CA ALA A 482 2.52 28.54 8.20
C ALA A 482 1.49 27.67 7.44
N LEU A 483 1.78 26.42 7.14
CA LEU A 483 0.75 25.48 6.69
C LEU A 483 -0.21 25.16 7.85
N ASP A 484 -1.48 25.45 7.67
CA ASP A 484 -2.56 25.16 8.64
C ASP A 484 -3.48 24.08 8.05
N VAL A 485 -3.10 22.83 8.27
CA VAL A 485 -3.86 21.68 7.75
C VAL A 485 -5.21 21.55 8.44
N ALA A 486 -5.26 21.89 9.74
CA ALA A 486 -6.51 21.88 10.50
C ALA A 486 -7.55 22.84 9.91
N ALA A 487 -7.16 24.08 9.59
CA ALA A 487 -8.08 25.05 8.97
C ALA A 487 -8.54 24.61 7.57
N VAL A 488 -7.67 23.98 6.77
CA VAL A 488 -8.06 23.42 5.47
C VAL A 488 -9.03 22.25 5.64
N ALA A 489 -8.80 21.37 6.59
CA ALA A 489 -9.68 20.24 6.88
C ALA A 489 -11.07 20.70 7.35
N GLU A 490 -11.13 21.72 8.23
CA GLU A 490 -12.38 22.38 8.66
C GLU A 490 -13.14 22.95 7.46
N GLY A 491 -12.44 23.54 6.48
CA GLY A 491 -13.04 24.03 5.24
C GLY A 491 -13.68 22.92 4.38
N TYR A 492 -13.24 21.68 4.54
CA TYR A 492 -13.87 20.50 3.92
C TYR A 492 -14.91 19.82 4.82
N GLY A 493 -15.12 20.29 6.05
CA GLY A 493 -16.11 19.77 6.98
C GLY A 493 -15.59 18.71 7.96
N VAL A 494 -14.28 18.50 8.05
CA VAL A 494 -13.66 17.66 9.07
C VAL A 494 -13.58 18.42 10.39
N ASN A 495 -13.93 17.77 11.51
CA ASN A 495 -13.70 18.38 12.82
C ASN A 495 -12.19 18.37 13.14
N ALA A 496 -11.61 19.50 13.51
CA ALA A 496 -10.19 19.58 13.81
C ALA A 496 -9.92 20.03 15.25
N THR A 497 -8.90 19.43 15.85
CA THR A 497 -8.39 19.76 17.19
C THR A 497 -6.89 20.01 17.08
N ARG A 498 -6.37 21.05 17.74
CA ARG A 498 -4.93 21.31 17.89
C ARG A 498 -4.52 20.93 19.29
N ALA A 499 -3.53 20.06 19.43
CA ALA A 499 -2.99 19.59 20.71
C ALA A 499 -1.52 19.99 20.84
N LYS A 500 -1.11 20.44 22.05
CA LYS A 500 0.21 21.05 22.29
C LYS A 500 1.09 20.27 23.25
N ASP A 501 0.51 19.37 24.03
CA ASP A 501 1.24 18.50 24.95
C ASP A 501 0.71 17.07 24.86
N ARG A 502 1.41 16.15 25.51
CA ARG A 502 1.10 14.70 25.46
C ARG A 502 -0.32 14.37 25.93
N ASP A 503 -0.78 15.01 27.00
CA ASP A 503 -2.11 14.71 27.57
C ASP A 503 -3.23 15.25 26.68
N GLU A 504 -3.03 16.43 26.08
CA GLU A 504 -3.95 16.98 25.06
C GLU A 504 -3.97 16.07 23.82
N VAL A 505 -2.81 15.58 23.33
CA VAL A 505 -2.74 14.65 22.21
C VAL A 505 -3.50 13.37 22.51
N ARG A 506 -3.25 12.74 23.67
CA ARG A 506 -3.93 11.52 24.10
C ARG A 506 -5.45 11.74 24.17
N GLY A 507 -5.91 12.77 24.85
CA GLY A 507 -7.34 13.06 25.00
C GLY A 507 -8.04 13.41 23.67
N ALA A 508 -7.36 14.12 22.76
CA ALA A 508 -7.87 14.42 21.44
C ALA A 508 -8.00 13.15 20.56
N LEU A 509 -6.99 12.27 20.59
CA LEU A 509 -7.02 10.99 19.89
C LEU A 509 -8.09 10.03 20.44
N GLU A 510 -8.24 9.95 21.76
CA GLU A 510 -9.29 9.14 22.41
C GLU A 510 -10.69 9.60 21.95
N LYS A 511 -10.92 10.91 21.92
CA LYS A 511 -12.17 11.50 21.42
C LYS A 511 -12.37 11.23 19.94
N ALA A 512 -11.33 11.39 19.12
CA ALA A 512 -11.39 11.19 17.68
C ALA A 512 -11.70 9.72 17.32
N LEU A 513 -11.05 8.76 18.01
CA LEU A 513 -11.28 7.33 17.82
C LEU A 513 -12.69 6.87 18.24
N ALA A 514 -13.33 7.59 19.14
CA ALA A 514 -14.72 7.33 19.55
C ALA A 514 -15.76 7.99 18.63
N SER A 515 -15.33 8.84 17.68
CA SER A 515 -16.23 9.57 16.77
C SER A 515 -16.72 8.70 15.62
N SER A 516 -17.95 8.92 15.18
CA SER A 516 -18.51 8.35 13.95
C SER A 516 -18.31 9.27 12.73
N GLN A 517 -17.54 10.34 12.88
CA GLN A 517 -17.24 11.31 11.83
C GLN A 517 -15.72 11.40 11.64
N PRO A 518 -15.23 11.84 10.47
CA PRO A 518 -13.82 12.12 10.29
C PRO A 518 -13.35 13.24 11.23
N GLU A 519 -12.27 12.97 11.94
CA GLU A 519 -11.67 13.86 12.94
C GLU A 519 -10.20 14.09 12.61
N LEU A 520 -9.69 15.29 12.86
CA LEU A 520 -8.30 15.63 12.69
C LEU A 520 -7.69 16.13 14.00
N VAL A 521 -6.52 15.61 14.34
CA VAL A 521 -5.68 16.09 15.44
C VAL A 521 -4.37 16.60 14.84
N GLU A 522 -4.15 17.93 14.88
CA GLU A 522 -2.90 18.55 14.45
C GLU A 522 -2.00 18.77 15.66
N VAL A 523 -0.76 18.31 15.56
CA VAL A 523 0.23 18.38 16.64
C VAL A 523 1.49 19.06 16.13
N PRO A 524 1.88 20.23 16.66
CA PRO A 524 3.19 20.81 16.39
C PRO A 524 4.27 19.95 17.06
N VAL A 525 5.29 19.58 16.29
CA VAL A 525 6.41 18.78 16.76
C VAL A 525 7.73 19.47 16.46
N ALA A 526 8.75 19.14 17.23
CA ALA A 526 10.11 19.63 17.00
C ALA A 526 10.60 19.29 15.58
N PRO A 527 11.34 20.19 14.93
CA PRO A 527 11.94 19.92 13.63
C PRO A 527 13.03 18.85 13.73
N GLY A 528 13.40 18.30 12.57
CA GLY A 528 14.44 17.29 12.46
C GLY A 528 13.93 15.87 12.56
N MET A 529 14.79 14.94 12.24
CA MET A 529 14.58 13.48 12.36
C MET A 529 15.91 12.74 12.37
N SER A 530 15.87 11.47 12.76
CA SER A 530 16.96 10.51 12.55
C SER A 530 16.37 9.17 12.16
N LEU A 531 17.02 8.47 11.22
CA LEU A 531 16.70 7.09 10.84
C LEU A 531 17.60 6.05 11.51
N PHE A 532 18.62 6.49 12.25
CA PHE A 532 19.62 5.63 12.91
C PHE A 532 19.85 6.06 14.35
#